data_245554a6148b42a410fb4ff49dcf9723
#
_entry.id   245554a6148b42a410fb4ff49dcf9723
#
_cell.length_a   1.000
_cell.length_b   1.000
_cell.length_c   1.000
_cell.angle_alpha   90.00
_cell.angle_beta   90.00
_cell.angle_gamma   90.00
#
_symmetry.space_group_name_H-M   'P 1'
#
loop_
_entity.id
_entity.type
_entity.pdbx_description
1 polymer ?
#
loop_
_entity_poly.entity_id
_entity_poly.type
_entity_poly.pdbx_seq_one_letter_code
_entity_poly.pdbx_strand_id
1 'polypeptide(L)'
;MLRVKSVFCRYRRQARHVSSGEELAAGVYDTVVIGGGVTGTALLFLLSKFTNLKKLAILERRSDFALVASHGKNNSQTIHCGDIETNYSFEKAKFIKRYADLLRNYLCHLPAEKREGISSVTQKMVLGVGEKECSFLEERYPVFRKLFKPMKLYGKSDIHSVEPRVVLKNENTLREETLAALYMPPELTTCDYQKLSNSFVECARSMNGVDSKKISINLNTEVTNIEEANESLYIIHTNRGFIKSRFVVVCACGHSLMIAQKMNYGLEYSCLPVAGSFYFSGNVLNGKVYTIQNPALPFAAVHGDPDIIEKGKTRFGPTALPLPLLERDNMNTLVDFLKVWNPDLSLFHVYFNLFKDMTMLKYVCRNFLFEIPILNKYLFLKDVRKIIPSLTTRDLSYCVGYGGVRPQLINKVSKKLILGEGKIDPGKNIIFNITPSPGATTCLGNGESDMNIICERLNGTVDRPAVRKFLYQGDYPVDYL
;
A
#
# COMPACT_ATOMS: atom_id res chain seq x y z
N MET A 1 4.95 -10.63 -37.78
CA MET A 1 4.57 -9.29 -38.26
C MET A 1 3.19 -9.33 -38.95
N LEU A 2 2.12 -9.79 -38.26
CA LEU A 2 0.75 -9.86 -38.82
C LEU A 2 -0.17 -10.29 -37.68
N ARG A 3 -0.56 -9.35 -36.78
CA ARG A 3 -1.75 -9.44 -35.89
C ARG A 3 -1.93 -8.19 -35.00
N VAL A 4 -1.48 -7.02 -35.46
CA VAL A 4 -1.67 -5.74 -34.74
C VAL A 4 -2.77 -4.86 -35.36
N LYS A 5 -3.34 -5.25 -36.49
CA LYS A 5 -4.30 -4.38 -37.21
C LYS A 5 -5.80 -4.57 -36.88
N SER A 6 -6.20 -5.40 -35.92
CA SER A 6 -7.63 -5.61 -35.63
C SER A 6 -8.15 -5.06 -34.29
N VAL A 7 -7.31 -4.39 -33.47
CA VAL A 7 -7.72 -3.89 -32.14
C VAL A 7 -8.14 -2.41 -32.17
N PHE A 8 -7.78 -1.67 -33.21
CA PHE A 8 -8.06 -0.22 -33.26
C PHE A 8 -9.46 0.17 -33.77
N CYS A 9 -10.33 -0.76 -34.10
CA CYS A 9 -11.59 -0.42 -34.81
C CYS A 9 -12.90 -0.73 -34.08
N ARG A 10 -12.91 -0.86 -32.73
CA ARG A 10 -14.16 -1.06 -31.96
C ARG A 10 -14.23 -0.35 -30.60
N TYR A 11 -13.80 0.87 -30.50
CA TYR A 11 -14.17 1.70 -29.33
C TYR A 11 -14.53 3.13 -29.75
N ARG A 12 -15.58 3.28 -30.57
CA ARG A 12 -16.43 4.46 -30.42
C ARG A 12 -17.18 4.28 -29.09
N ARG A 13 -16.60 4.76 -27.99
CA ARG A 13 -17.37 5.09 -26.79
C ARG A 13 -18.48 6.04 -27.24
N GLN A 14 -19.71 5.56 -27.26
CA GLN A 14 -20.85 6.45 -27.12
C GLN A 14 -20.59 7.28 -25.88
N ALA A 15 -20.27 8.57 -26.06
CA ALA A 15 -20.49 9.56 -25.05
C ALA A 15 -22.00 9.51 -24.77
N ARG A 16 -22.41 8.66 -23.82
CA ARG A 16 -23.75 8.76 -23.27
C ARG A 16 -23.79 10.16 -22.67
N HIS A 17 -24.56 11.03 -23.29
CA HIS A 17 -25.06 12.22 -22.63
C HIS A 17 -25.51 11.77 -21.24
N VAL A 18 -24.91 12.32 -20.20
CA VAL A 18 -25.40 12.21 -18.85
C VAL A 18 -26.72 12.94 -18.89
N SER A 19 -27.81 12.22 -19.16
CA SER A 19 -29.15 12.70 -18.84
C SER A 19 -29.10 13.11 -17.36
N SER A 20 -29.86 14.12 -16.97
CA SER A 20 -30.13 14.52 -15.60
C SER A 20 -30.40 13.28 -14.76
N GLY A 21 -29.33 12.65 -14.20
CA GLY A 21 -29.37 11.35 -13.56
C GLY A 21 -30.23 11.44 -12.31
N GLU A 22 -30.98 10.39 -12.03
CA GLU A 22 -31.71 10.26 -10.77
C GLU A 22 -30.73 10.34 -9.60
N GLU A 23 -31.18 10.92 -8.49
CA GLU A 23 -30.39 10.96 -7.26
C GLU A 23 -30.19 9.52 -6.76
N LEU A 24 -28.94 9.04 -6.70
CA LEU A 24 -28.60 7.67 -6.33
C LEU A 24 -29.10 7.32 -4.92
N ALA A 25 -29.20 8.32 -4.05
CA ALA A 25 -29.81 8.21 -2.73
C ALA A 25 -30.31 9.57 -2.25
N ALA A 26 -31.53 9.62 -1.74
CA ALA A 26 -32.17 10.86 -1.31
C ALA A 26 -31.44 11.55 -0.15
N GLY A 27 -31.19 12.85 -0.34
CA GLY A 27 -30.67 13.77 0.68
C GLY A 27 -29.15 13.89 0.72
N VAL A 28 -28.67 14.79 1.56
CA VAL A 28 -27.27 15.15 1.69
C VAL A 28 -26.57 14.24 2.69
N TYR A 29 -25.42 13.68 2.32
CA TYR A 29 -24.54 12.94 3.20
C TYR A 29 -23.60 13.87 3.98
N ASP A 30 -23.24 13.49 5.19
CA ASP A 30 -22.23 14.21 5.96
C ASP A 30 -20.86 14.00 5.29
N THR A 31 -20.54 12.75 4.96
CA THR A 31 -19.29 12.42 4.28
C THR A 31 -19.49 11.31 3.25
N VAL A 32 -18.90 11.48 2.07
CA VAL A 32 -18.78 10.45 1.04
C VAL A 32 -17.31 10.11 0.84
N VAL A 33 -16.99 8.82 0.97
CA VAL A 33 -15.67 8.26 0.68
C VAL A 33 -15.67 7.67 -0.73
N ILE A 34 -14.73 8.07 -1.57
CA ILE A 34 -14.56 7.60 -2.94
C ILE A 34 -13.36 6.67 -3.02
N GLY A 35 -13.60 5.39 -3.30
CA GLY A 35 -12.59 4.34 -3.36
C GLY A 35 -12.67 3.37 -2.19
N GLY A 36 -12.93 2.11 -2.52
CA GLY A 36 -13.13 0.99 -1.59
C GLY A 36 -11.86 0.19 -1.30
N GLY A 37 -10.67 0.79 -1.46
CA GLY A 37 -9.41 0.22 -0.99
C GLY A 37 -9.29 0.28 0.54
N VAL A 38 -8.21 -0.28 1.09
CA VAL A 38 -8.01 -0.37 2.54
C VAL A 38 -8.06 1.00 3.24
N THR A 39 -7.58 2.07 2.61
CA THR A 39 -7.62 3.42 3.18
C THR A 39 -9.05 3.96 3.28
N GLY A 40 -9.86 3.82 2.22
CA GLY A 40 -11.24 4.31 2.24
C GLY A 40 -12.14 3.50 3.15
N THR A 41 -11.98 2.18 3.20
CA THR A 41 -12.75 1.31 4.09
C THR A 41 -12.39 1.52 5.57
N ALA A 42 -11.10 1.75 5.87
CA ALA A 42 -10.65 2.12 7.22
C ALA A 42 -11.26 3.46 7.67
N LEU A 43 -11.27 4.46 6.79
CA LEU A 43 -11.90 5.75 7.09
C LEU A 43 -13.40 5.60 7.35
N LEU A 44 -14.13 4.84 6.50
CA LEU A 44 -15.55 4.57 6.71
C LEU A 44 -15.81 3.92 8.07
N PHE A 45 -15.00 2.92 8.44
CA PHE A 45 -15.05 2.28 9.75
C PHE A 45 -14.88 3.30 10.88
N LEU A 46 -13.85 4.12 10.82
CA LEU A 46 -13.57 5.12 11.86
C LEU A 46 -14.69 6.14 12.00
N LEU A 47 -15.18 6.70 10.88
CA LEU A 47 -16.29 7.66 10.88
C LEU A 47 -17.57 7.03 11.42
N SER A 48 -17.89 5.82 11.02
CA SER A 48 -19.12 5.15 11.45
C SER A 48 -19.10 4.80 12.93
N LYS A 49 -17.96 4.38 13.47
CA LYS A 49 -17.84 3.88 14.84
C LYS A 49 -17.59 4.98 15.88
N PHE A 50 -16.76 5.98 15.53
CA PHE A 50 -16.20 6.90 16.52
C PHE A 50 -16.63 8.35 16.36
N THR A 51 -17.59 8.65 15.48
CA THR A 51 -18.08 10.02 15.30
C THR A 51 -19.59 10.11 15.47
N ASN A 52 -20.11 11.32 15.69
CA ASN A 52 -21.54 11.58 15.72
C ASN A 52 -22.14 11.86 14.32
N LEU A 53 -21.37 11.73 13.25
CA LEU A 53 -21.85 11.88 11.87
C LEU A 53 -22.92 10.80 11.57
N LYS A 54 -23.99 11.21 10.87
CA LYS A 54 -25.19 10.34 10.72
C LYS A 54 -25.28 9.69 9.35
N LYS A 55 -24.97 10.41 8.29
CA LYS A 55 -25.11 9.91 6.91
C LYS A 55 -23.75 9.76 6.26
N LEU A 56 -23.30 8.54 6.07
CA LEU A 56 -22.00 8.20 5.47
C LEU A 56 -22.21 7.32 4.25
N ALA A 57 -21.39 7.52 3.22
CA ALA A 57 -21.38 6.63 2.06
C ALA A 57 -19.96 6.30 1.61
N ILE A 58 -19.82 5.12 1.01
CA ILE A 58 -18.62 4.75 0.23
C ILE A 58 -19.02 4.35 -1.17
N LEU A 59 -18.26 4.86 -2.16
CA LEU A 59 -18.43 4.58 -3.58
C LEU A 59 -17.23 3.78 -4.08
N GLU A 60 -17.46 2.61 -4.63
CA GLU A 60 -16.42 1.76 -5.22
C GLU A 60 -16.82 1.37 -6.66
N ARG A 61 -15.92 1.58 -7.63
CA ARG A 61 -16.19 1.29 -9.05
C ARG A 61 -16.18 -0.21 -9.37
N ARG A 62 -15.56 -1.03 -8.55
CA ARG A 62 -15.49 -2.49 -8.73
C ARG A 62 -16.67 -3.18 -8.06
N SER A 63 -16.80 -4.46 -8.35
CA SER A 63 -17.87 -5.32 -7.81
C SER A 63 -17.65 -5.74 -6.35
N ASP A 64 -16.45 -5.49 -5.80
CA ASP A 64 -16.09 -5.77 -4.40
C ASP A 64 -14.99 -4.81 -3.93
N PHE A 65 -14.74 -4.78 -2.62
CA PHE A 65 -13.74 -3.94 -2.01
C PHE A 65 -12.32 -4.48 -2.24
N ALA A 66 -11.36 -3.55 -2.30
CA ALA A 66 -9.92 -3.84 -2.29
C ALA A 66 -9.44 -4.74 -3.44
N LEU A 67 -10.07 -4.69 -4.61
CA LEU A 67 -9.70 -5.52 -5.78
C LEU A 67 -8.49 -5.02 -6.58
N VAL A 68 -7.92 -3.85 -6.26
CA VAL A 68 -6.79 -3.27 -6.98
C VAL A 68 -5.54 -3.30 -6.08
N ALA A 69 -5.01 -2.15 -5.64
CA ALA A 69 -3.75 -2.08 -4.90
C ALA A 69 -3.79 -2.83 -3.55
N SER A 70 -4.93 -2.87 -2.88
CA SER A 70 -5.13 -3.54 -1.60
C SER A 70 -5.38 -5.06 -1.71
N HIS A 71 -5.59 -5.61 -2.93
CA HIS A 71 -5.71 -7.04 -3.11
C HIS A 71 -4.39 -7.74 -2.78
N GLY A 72 -4.42 -8.84 -2.03
CA GLY A 72 -3.21 -9.50 -1.54
C GLY A 72 -2.24 -10.00 -2.62
N LYS A 73 -2.69 -10.14 -3.88
CA LYS A 73 -1.81 -10.40 -5.03
C LYS A 73 -0.98 -9.19 -5.46
N ASN A 74 -1.42 -7.97 -5.11
CA ASN A 74 -0.89 -6.72 -5.65
C ASN A 74 0.00 -5.95 -4.66
N ASN A 75 0.26 -6.50 -3.48
CA ASN A 75 1.12 -5.91 -2.45
C ASN A 75 1.96 -6.97 -1.73
N SER A 76 2.84 -6.56 -0.83
CA SER A 76 3.72 -7.46 -0.07
C SER A 76 3.02 -8.21 1.05
N GLN A 77 1.75 -7.98 1.33
CA GLN A 77 1.01 -8.54 2.47
C GLN A 77 1.68 -8.25 3.83
N THR A 78 2.66 -7.36 3.88
CA THR A 78 3.44 -7.08 5.08
C THR A 78 2.81 -5.98 5.91
N ILE A 79 2.73 -6.21 7.22
CA ILE A 79 2.52 -5.15 8.20
C ILE A 79 3.89 -4.50 8.44
N HIS A 80 4.14 -3.36 7.81
CA HIS A 80 5.37 -2.61 7.92
C HIS A 80 5.44 -1.87 9.24
N CYS A 81 6.39 -2.21 10.10
CA CYS A 81 6.51 -1.62 11.44
C CYS A 81 7.70 -0.65 11.57
N GLY A 82 8.56 -0.60 10.57
CA GLY A 82 9.76 0.23 10.59
C GLY A 82 10.99 -0.46 11.16
N ASP A 83 10.89 -1.73 11.53
CA ASP A 83 11.98 -2.52 12.10
C ASP A 83 12.86 -3.19 11.04
N ILE A 84 12.26 -3.65 9.94
CA ILE A 84 12.96 -4.31 8.83
C ILE A 84 13.24 -3.37 7.65
N GLU A 85 12.68 -2.17 7.63
CA GLU A 85 12.90 -1.16 6.58
C GLU A 85 14.19 -0.38 6.86
N THR A 86 15.30 -0.80 6.27
CA THR A 86 16.64 -0.24 6.55
C THR A 86 16.85 1.18 6.05
N ASN A 87 16.00 1.67 5.15
CA ASN A 87 16.01 3.05 4.66
C ASN A 87 15.22 4.03 5.54
N TYR A 88 14.58 3.56 6.61
CA TYR A 88 13.88 4.45 7.53
C TYR A 88 14.84 5.05 8.56
N SER A 89 14.70 6.36 8.80
CA SER A 89 15.25 6.99 9.99
C SER A 89 14.52 6.49 11.24
N PHE A 90 15.12 6.70 12.40
CA PHE A 90 14.53 6.33 13.68
C PHE A 90 13.15 6.99 13.89
N GLU A 91 13.03 8.27 13.55
CA GLU A 91 11.77 9.02 13.68
C GLU A 91 10.69 8.48 12.73
N LYS A 92 11.07 8.17 11.48
CA LYS A 92 10.14 7.54 10.54
C LYS A 92 9.69 6.16 11.03
N ALA A 93 10.62 5.36 11.55
CA ALA A 93 10.28 4.04 12.12
C ALA A 93 9.33 4.17 13.31
N LYS A 94 9.56 5.13 14.20
CA LYS A 94 8.68 5.42 15.35
C LYS A 94 7.26 5.81 14.89
N PHE A 95 7.16 6.65 13.88
CA PHE A 95 5.89 7.05 13.29
C PHE A 95 5.13 5.86 12.68
N ILE A 96 5.82 5.07 11.84
CA ILE A 96 5.21 3.90 11.18
C ILE A 96 4.81 2.82 12.19
N LYS A 97 5.66 2.57 13.20
CA LYS A 97 5.35 1.64 14.28
C LYS A 97 4.04 1.97 14.97
N ARG A 98 3.86 3.26 15.35
CA ARG A 98 2.61 3.70 15.99
C ARG A 98 1.38 3.35 15.15
N TYR A 99 1.44 3.57 13.83
CA TYR A 99 0.32 3.28 12.94
C TYR A 99 0.13 1.78 12.70
N ALA A 100 1.22 1.01 12.65
CA ALA A 100 1.16 -0.45 12.60
C ALA A 100 0.51 -1.04 13.87
N ASP A 101 0.79 -0.46 15.02
CA ASP A 101 0.20 -0.90 16.29
C ASP A 101 -1.33 -0.65 16.33
N LEU A 102 -1.84 0.44 15.73
CA LEU A 102 -3.30 0.63 15.56
C LEU A 102 -3.93 -0.50 14.76
N LEU A 103 -3.29 -0.92 13.66
CA LEU A 103 -3.75 -2.03 12.85
C LEU A 103 -3.72 -3.37 13.61
N ARG A 104 -2.65 -3.63 14.35
CA ARG A 104 -2.51 -4.82 15.19
C ARG A 104 -3.56 -4.87 16.29
N ASN A 105 -3.80 -3.74 16.96
CA ASN A 105 -4.88 -3.63 17.95
C ASN A 105 -6.25 -3.91 17.33
N TYR A 106 -6.56 -3.34 16.17
CA TYR A 106 -7.79 -3.67 15.47
C TYR A 106 -7.92 -5.19 15.21
N LEU A 107 -6.86 -5.83 14.71
CA LEU A 107 -6.86 -7.27 14.44
C LEU A 107 -7.09 -8.09 15.72
N CYS A 108 -6.54 -7.65 16.86
CA CYS A 108 -6.75 -8.33 18.15
C CYS A 108 -8.20 -8.24 18.67
N HIS A 109 -8.93 -7.20 18.29
CA HIS A 109 -10.37 -7.09 18.61
C HIS A 109 -11.26 -8.00 17.77
N LEU A 110 -10.75 -8.57 16.68
CA LEU A 110 -11.53 -9.52 15.89
C LEU A 110 -11.56 -10.89 16.56
N PRO A 111 -12.67 -11.65 16.44
CA PRO A 111 -12.71 -13.04 16.84
C PRO A 111 -11.51 -13.82 16.22
N ALA A 112 -10.97 -14.77 16.98
CA ALA A 112 -9.76 -15.51 16.57
C ALA A 112 -9.86 -16.09 15.15
N GLU A 113 -10.96 -16.76 14.83
CA GLU A 113 -11.22 -17.33 13.50
C GLU A 113 -11.17 -16.29 12.38
N LYS A 114 -11.74 -15.10 12.59
CA LYS A 114 -11.67 -14.00 11.62
C LYS A 114 -10.26 -13.45 11.49
N ARG A 115 -9.57 -13.25 12.60
CA ARG A 115 -8.19 -12.75 12.63
C ARG A 115 -7.25 -13.68 11.89
N GLU A 116 -7.32 -15.00 12.13
CA GLU A 116 -6.51 -16.02 11.44
C GLU A 116 -6.78 -16.08 9.93
N GLY A 117 -7.99 -15.76 9.51
CA GLY A 117 -8.34 -15.63 8.10
C GLY A 117 -7.78 -14.37 7.42
N ILE A 118 -7.44 -13.34 8.21
CA ILE A 118 -7.00 -12.02 7.71
C ILE A 118 -5.48 -11.84 7.87
N SER A 119 -4.90 -12.37 8.96
CA SER A 119 -3.51 -12.11 9.32
C SER A 119 -2.79 -13.37 9.77
N SER A 120 -1.47 -13.34 9.74
CA SER A 120 -0.64 -14.42 10.28
C SER A 120 0.48 -13.89 11.15
N VAL A 121 0.88 -14.74 12.10
CA VAL A 121 1.99 -14.52 13.03
C VAL A 121 3.21 -15.25 12.49
N THR A 122 4.28 -14.52 12.20
CA THR A 122 5.57 -15.08 11.79
C THR A 122 6.70 -14.23 12.37
N GLN A 123 7.88 -14.83 12.47
CA GLN A 123 9.11 -14.07 12.68
C GLN A 123 9.45 -13.24 11.44
N LYS A 124 10.28 -12.24 11.63
CA LYS A 124 10.83 -11.44 10.53
C LYS A 124 12.26 -11.01 10.83
N MET A 125 13.05 -10.84 9.77
CA MET A 125 14.40 -10.32 9.90
C MET A 125 14.79 -9.50 8.69
N VAL A 126 15.75 -8.59 8.89
CA VAL A 126 16.53 -8.01 7.80
C VAL A 126 17.90 -8.64 7.81
N LEU A 127 18.28 -9.22 6.67
CA LEU A 127 19.50 -9.98 6.47
C LEU A 127 20.60 -9.10 5.85
N GLY A 128 21.75 -9.04 6.49
CA GLY A 128 23.00 -8.54 5.96
C GLY A 128 23.88 -9.68 5.47
N VAL A 129 24.44 -9.53 4.28
CA VAL A 129 25.31 -10.51 3.63
C VAL A 129 26.64 -9.87 3.27
N GLY A 130 27.74 -10.38 3.79
CA GLY A 130 29.06 -9.81 3.70
C GLY A 130 29.32 -8.73 4.74
N GLU A 131 30.59 -8.44 4.99
CA GLU A 131 31.01 -7.60 6.12
C GLU A 131 30.40 -6.20 6.14
N LYS A 132 30.35 -5.54 4.99
CA LYS A 132 29.77 -4.19 4.89
C LYS A 132 28.30 -4.11 5.35
N GLU A 133 27.50 -5.10 4.97
CA GLU A 133 26.09 -5.12 5.35
C GLU A 133 25.91 -5.56 6.81
N CYS A 134 26.76 -6.46 7.29
CA CYS A 134 26.75 -6.89 8.68
C CYS A 134 27.12 -5.72 9.61
N SER A 135 28.19 -4.99 9.34
CA SER A 135 28.59 -3.81 10.11
C SER A 135 27.48 -2.73 10.14
N PHE A 136 26.81 -2.51 9.00
CA PHE A 136 25.67 -1.59 8.96
C PHE A 136 24.54 -2.03 9.91
N LEU A 137 24.22 -3.32 10.00
CA LEU A 137 23.20 -3.83 10.91
C LEU A 137 23.65 -3.77 12.38
N GLU A 138 24.93 -4.04 12.64
CA GLU A 138 25.52 -3.93 13.98
C GLU A 138 25.46 -2.49 14.51
N GLU A 139 25.77 -1.50 13.67
CA GLU A 139 25.65 -0.08 14.01
C GLU A 139 24.19 0.34 14.23
N ARG A 140 23.25 -0.19 13.42
CA ARG A 140 21.82 0.11 13.51
C ARG A 140 21.16 -0.48 14.76
N TYR A 141 21.60 -1.66 15.18
CA TYR A 141 20.99 -2.43 16.26
C TYR A 141 20.83 -1.65 17.58
N PRO A 142 21.86 -1.04 18.19
CA PRO A 142 21.72 -0.36 19.48
C PRO A 142 20.75 0.83 19.42
N VAL A 143 20.56 1.43 18.25
CA VAL A 143 19.62 2.54 18.04
C VAL A 143 18.20 2.02 17.94
N PHE A 144 17.95 1.04 17.06
CA PHE A 144 16.60 0.54 16.77
C PHE A 144 16.03 -0.36 17.89
N ARG A 145 16.88 -1.05 18.64
CA ARG A 145 16.47 -1.81 19.84
C ARG A 145 15.78 -0.93 20.90
N LYS A 146 16.09 0.36 20.96
CA LYS A 146 15.39 1.29 21.87
C LYS A 146 13.90 1.40 21.54
N LEU A 147 13.55 1.33 20.27
CA LEU A 147 12.17 1.40 19.79
C LEU A 147 11.53 0.00 19.70
N PHE A 148 12.32 -1.00 19.32
CA PHE A 148 11.88 -2.38 19.12
C PHE A 148 12.57 -3.29 20.16
N LYS A 149 12.09 -3.24 21.40
CA LYS A 149 12.70 -3.95 22.55
C LYS A 149 12.96 -5.45 22.31
N PRO A 150 12.07 -6.23 21.63
CA PRO A 150 12.34 -7.64 21.33
C PRO A 150 13.37 -7.89 20.24
N MET A 151 13.83 -6.84 19.54
CA MET A 151 14.82 -6.98 18.47
C MET A 151 16.12 -7.60 19.00
N LYS A 152 16.66 -8.54 18.24
CA LYS A 152 17.94 -9.21 18.52
C LYS A 152 18.87 -9.08 17.32
N LEU A 153 20.14 -8.98 17.58
CA LEU A 153 21.17 -9.12 16.54
C LEU A 153 21.59 -10.59 16.49
N TYR A 154 21.35 -11.24 15.37
CA TYR A 154 21.64 -12.63 15.12
C TYR A 154 22.88 -12.77 14.24
N GLY A 155 23.77 -13.68 14.62
CA GLY A 155 24.84 -14.19 13.79
C GLY A 155 24.43 -15.40 12.96
N LYS A 156 25.37 -15.95 12.19
CA LYS A 156 25.10 -17.08 11.26
C LYS A 156 24.46 -18.29 11.96
N SER A 157 24.91 -18.65 13.16
CA SER A 157 24.35 -19.78 13.94
C SER A 157 22.91 -19.54 14.36
N ASP A 158 22.60 -18.32 14.84
CA ASP A 158 21.24 -17.97 15.27
C ASP A 158 20.29 -17.94 14.08
N ILE A 159 20.73 -17.37 12.93
CA ILE A 159 19.97 -17.37 11.69
C ILE A 159 19.68 -18.81 11.24
N HIS A 160 20.68 -19.71 11.31
CA HIS A 160 20.50 -21.12 10.96
C HIS A 160 19.42 -21.80 11.81
N SER A 161 19.31 -21.46 13.09
CA SER A 161 18.32 -22.07 13.99
C SER A 161 16.87 -21.69 13.63
N VAL A 162 16.63 -20.53 13.03
CA VAL A 162 15.28 -20.02 12.71
C VAL A 162 14.96 -20.09 11.22
N GLU A 163 15.96 -19.87 10.34
CA GLU A 163 15.87 -19.90 8.88
C GLU A 163 17.05 -20.69 8.27
N PRO A 164 17.08 -22.02 8.40
CA PRO A 164 18.25 -22.81 8.00
C PRO A 164 18.62 -22.63 6.51
N ARG A 165 17.64 -22.50 5.62
CA ARG A 165 17.87 -22.34 4.18
C ARG A 165 18.55 -21.00 3.81
N VAL A 166 18.49 -20.00 4.68
CA VAL A 166 19.22 -18.72 4.48
C VAL A 166 20.73 -18.94 4.60
N VAL A 167 21.15 -19.91 5.40
CA VAL A 167 22.56 -20.18 5.71
C VAL A 167 23.13 -21.32 4.88
N LEU A 168 22.30 -22.21 4.37
CA LEU A 168 22.72 -23.39 3.61
C LEU A 168 22.94 -23.08 2.12
N LYS A 169 24.15 -23.36 1.61
CA LYS A 169 24.49 -23.31 0.19
C LYS A 169 23.97 -24.55 -0.56
N ASN A 170 23.97 -25.69 0.11
CA ASN A 170 23.36 -26.97 -0.28
C ASN A 170 22.96 -27.74 0.99
N GLU A 171 22.51 -28.99 0.87
CA GLU A 171 21.98 -29.77 2.01
C GLU A 171 22.93 -29.84 3.23
N ASN A 172 24.24 -29.82 3.02
CA ASN A 172 25.25 -30.07 4.08
C ASN A 172 26.33 -28.96 4.17
N THR A 173 26.28 -27.94 3.34
CA THR A 173 27.34 -26.93 3.27
C THR A 173 26.81 -25.56 3.61
N LEU A 174 27.40 -24.94 4.61
CA LEU A 174 27.09 -23.53 4.95
C LEU A 174 27.69 -22.59 3.90
N ARG A 175 27.04 -21.46 3.65
CA ARG A 175 27.61 -20.40 2.83
C ARG A 175 28.81 -19.76 3.54
N GLU A 176 29.78 -19.28 2.74
CA GLU A 176 31.05 -18.74 3.28
C GLU A 176 30.89 -17.33 3.82
N GLU A 177 29.98 -16.53 3.22
CA GLU A 177 29.80 -15.13 3.54
C GLU A 177 29.45 -14.90 5.02
N THR A 178 29.97 -13.83 5.59
CA THR A 178 29.55 -13.33 6.91
C THR A 178 28.08 -12.94 6.86
N LEU A 179 27.33 -13.32 7.89
CA LEU A 179 25.91 -13.01 8.00
C LEU A 179 25.62 -12.35 9.34
N ALA A 180 24.78 -11.33 9.30
CA ALA A 180 24.11 -10.78 10.46
C ALA A 180 22.64 -10.53 10.14
N ALA A 181 21.77 -10.54 11.15
CA ALA A 181 20.38 -10.15 10.97
C ALA A 181 19.84 -9.36 12.15
N LEU A 182 19.03 -8.34 11.87
CA LEU A 182 18.14 -7.79 12.88
C LEU A 182 16.87 -8.62 12.89
N TYR A 183 16.71 -9.40 13.92
CA TYR A 183 15.63 -10.38 14.08
C TYR A 183 14.55 -9.86 15.01
N MET A 184 13.29 -10.05 14.61
CA MET A 184 12.10 -9.86 15.45
C MET A 184 11.42 -11.20 15.69
N PRO A 185 11.07 -11.53 16.94
CA PRO A 185 10.35 -12.76 17.26
C PRO A 185 8.96 -12.79 16.61
N PRO A 186 8.28 -13.95 16.62
CA PRO A 186 6.96 -14.09 16.03
C PRO A 186 5.97 -13.04 16.55
N GLU A 187 5.36 -12.31 15.63
CA GLU A 187 4.34 -11.30 15.87
C GLU A 187 3.38 -11.22 14.66
N LEU A 188 2.33 -10.41 14.73
CA LEU A 188 1.47 -10.14 13.56
C LEU A 188 2.27 -9.41 12.49
N THR A 189 2.68 -10.11 11.44
CA THR A 189 3.57 -9.59 10.38
C THR A 189 2.93 -9.53 9.01
N THR A 190 1.89 -10.33 8.78
CA THR A 190 1.26 -10.50 7.47
C THR A 190 -0.22 -10.19 7.56
N CYS A 191 -0.76 -9.53 6.53
CA CYS A 191 -2.17 -9.18 6.45
C CYS A 191 -2.70 -9.32 5.01
N ASP A 192 -3.82 -9.99 4.84
CA ASP A 192 -4.66 -9.92 3.64
C ASP A 192 -5.49 -8.64 3.70
N TYR A 193 -5.01 -7.60 3.02
CA TYR A 193 -5.64 -6.29 3.07
C TYR A 193 -7.01 -6.23 2.38
N GLN A 194 -7.36 -7.20 1.52
CA GLN A 194 -8.71 -7.31 0.99
C GLN A 194 -9.68 -7.79 2.07
N LYS A 195 -9.33 -8.86 2.77
CA LYS A 195 -10.15 -9.37 3.88
C LYS A 195 -10.23 -8.37 5.04
N LEU A 196 -9.15 -7.65 5.30
CA LEU A 196 -9.14 -6.54 6.26
C LEU A 196 -10.13 -5.44 5.85
N SER A 197 -10.11 -5.03 4.58
CA SER A 197 -11.02 -4.01 4.04
C SER A 197 -12.48 -4.44 4.20
N ASN A 198 -12.79 -5.70 3.90
CA ASN A 198 -14.13 -6.26 4.09
C ASN A 198 -14.52 -6.27 5.57
N SER A 199 -13.60 -6.56 6.50
CA SER A 199 -13.88 -6.51 7.93
C SER A 199 -14.20 -5.09 8.42
N PHE A 200 -13.52 -4.06 7.91
CA PHE A 200 -13.85 -2.66 8.18
C PHE A 200 -15.25 -2.31 7.72
N VAL A 201 -15.62 -2.75 6.51
CA VAL A 201 -16.97 -2.50 5.95
C VAL A 201 -18.04 -3.24 6.75
N GLU A 202 -17.80 -4.46 7.19
CA GLU A 202 -18.72 -5.20 8.07
C GLU A 202 -18.94 -4.46 9.40
N CYS A 203 -17.85 -3.98 10.02
CA CYS A 203 -17.96 -3.16 11.23
C CYS A 203 -18.73 -1.85 10.97
N ALA A 204 -18.52 -1.19 9.83
CA ALA A 204 -19.29 -0.01 9.49
C ALA A 204 -20.77 -0.33 9.27
N ARG A 205 -21.09 -1.42 8.57
CA ARG A 205 -22.48 -1.89 8.37
C ARG A 205 -23.20 -2.15 9.69
N SER A 206 -22.51 -2.72 10.69
CA SER A 206 -23.13 -3.00 12.00
C SER A 206 -23.54 -1.74 12.76
N MET A 207 -23.01 -0.57 12.36
CA MET A 207 -23.40 0.72 12.92
C MET A 207 -24.65 1.32 12.26
N ASN A 208 -25.17 0.68 11.19
CA ASN A 208 -26.38 1.17 10.52
C ASN A 208 -27.59 1.04 11.44
N GLY A 209 -28.32 2.13 11.63
CA GLY A 209 -29.44 2.22 12.58
C GLY A 209 -29.03 2.61 14.01
N VAL A 210 -27.78 2.40 14.42
CA VAL A 210 -27.28 2.83 15.73
C VAL A 210 -27.23 4.36 15.74
N ASP A 211 -27.79 4.99 16.76
CA ASP A 211 -27.89 6.44 16.89
C ASP A 211 -28.42 7.13 15.60
N SER A 212 -29.36 6.49 14.92
CA SER A 212 -29.94 6.95 13.65
C SER A 212 -28.91 7.10 12.50
N LYS A 213 -27.80 6.39 12.54
CA LYS A 213 -26.81 6.37 11.46
C LYS A 213 -27.34 5.66 10.22
N LYS A 214 -27.00 6.22 9.05
CA LYS A 214 -27.29 5.64 7.75
C LYS A 214 -25.98 5.46 6.99
N ILE A 215 -25.57 4.21 6.81
CA ILE A 215 -24.34 3.82 6.12
C ILE A 215 -24.71 3.26 4.74
N SER A 216 -24.33 3.94 3.67
CA SER A 216 -24.60 3.51 2.29
C SER A 216 -23.33 2.97 1.64
N ILE A 217 -23.44 1.76 1.09
CA ILE A 217 -22.35 1.06 0.42
C ILE A 217 -22.74 0.88 -1.04
N ASN A 218 -21.95 1.47 -1.95
CA ASN A 218 -22.26 1.52 -3.35
C ASN A 218 -21.10 0.92 -4.16
N LEU A 219 -21.22 -0.36 -4.49
CA LEU A 219 -20.33 -1.08 -5.41
C LEU A 219 -20.75 -0.82 -6.87
N ASN A 220 -19.89 -1.12 -7.84
CA ASN A 220 -20.11 -0.87 -9.26
C ASN A 220 -20.50 0.59 -9.56
N THR A 221 -20.00 1.52 -8.74
CA THR A 221 -20.35 2.93 -8.78
C THR A 221 -19.08 3.76 -9.04
N GLU A 222 -18.88 4.10 -10.31
CA GLU A 222 -17.73 4.86 -10.77
C GLU A 222 -18.03 6.36 -10.71
N VAL A 223 -17.19 7.12 -10.00
CA VAL A 223 -17.27 8.57 -9.97
C VAL A 223 -16.72 9.14 -11.27
N THR A 224 -17.51 9.93 -11.95
CA THR A 224 -17.18 10.54 -13.25
C THR A 224 -16.81 12.02 -13.13
N ASN A 225 -17.41 12.71 -12.16
CA ASN A 225 -17.14 14.12 -11.88
C ASN A 225 -17.47 14.46 -10.41
N ILE A 226 -16.81 15.50 -9.88
CA ILE A 226 -17.15 16.12 -8.61
C ILE A 226 -17.31 17.61 -8.88
N GLU A 227 -18.45 18.16 -8.48
CA GLU A 227 -18.80 19.56 -8.64
C GLU A 227 -18.96 20.19 -7.25
N GLU A 228 -18.32 21.33 -7.03
CA GLU A 228 -18.51 22.15 -5.84
C GLU A 228 -19.72 23.07 -6.07
N ALA A 229 -20.89 22.68 -5.56
CA ALA A 229 -22.12 23.45 -5.73
C ALA A 229 -22.13 24.75 -4.90
N ASN A 230 -21.48 24.70 -3.71
CA ASN A 230 -21.17 25.83 -2.86
C ASN A 230 -20.08 25.41 -1.84
N GLU A 231 -19.65 26.32 -0.97
CA GLU A 231 -18.56 26.09 0.01
C GLU A 231 -18.79 24.88 0.94
N SER A 232 -20.02 24.41 1.07
CA SER A 232 -20.41 23.34 2.00
C SER A 232 -21.09 22.15 1.33
N LEU A 233 -21.18 22.13 0.00
CA LEU A 233 -21.92 21.08 -0.72
C LEU A 233 -21.22 20.67 -2.00
N TYR A 234 -20.98 19.38 -2.13
CA TYR A 234 -20.47 18.73 -3.34
C TYR A 234 -21.56 17.86 -3.99
N ILE A 235 -21.60 17.89 -5.32
CA ILE A 235 -22.40 16.97 -6.15
C ILE A 235 -21.41 16.01 -6.80
N ILE A 236 -21.53 14.73 -6.47
CA ILE A 236 -20.66 13.66 -6.97
C ILE A 236 -21.43 12.91 -8.03
N HIS A 237 -21.05 13.10 -9.28
CA HIS A 237 -21.64 12.42 -10.43
C HIS A 237 -21.02 11.05 -10.59
N THR A 238 -21.86 10.05 -10.88
CA THR A 238 -21.44 8.67 -11.06
C THR A 238 -22.04 8.08 -12.35
N ASN A 239 -21.60 6.88 -12.73
CA ASN A 239 -22.22 6.11 -13.82
C ASN A 239 -23.66 5.65 -13.53
N ARG A 240 -24.16 5.85 -12.28
CA ARG A 240 -25.49 5.42 -11.81
C ARG A 240 -26.40 6.54 -11.36
N GLY A 241 -25.99 7.80 -11.51
CA GLY A 241 -26.67 8.97 -11.03
C GLY A 241 -25.75 9.88 -10.22
N PHE A 242 -26.27 10.66 -9.30
CA PHE A 242 -25.47 11.54 -8.47
C PHE A 242 -25.80 11.41 -6.99
N ILE A 243 -24.87 11.85 -6.12
CA ILE A 243 -25.02 11.88 -4.67
C ILE A 243 -24.50 13.23 -4.15
N LYS A 244 -25.14 13.77 -3.13
CA LYS A 244 -24.76 15.04 -2.50
C LYS A 244 -24.03 14.80 -1.18
N SER A 245 -22.97 15.56 -0.92
CA SER A 245 -22.18 15.43 0.30
C SER A 245 -21.69 16.77 0.84
N ARG A 246 -21.64 16.88 2.16
CA ARG A 246 -21.02 18.04 2.84
C ARG A 246 -19.49 17.92 2.88
N PHE A 247 -18.97 16.70 2.87
CA PHE A 247 -17.53 16.44 2.84
C PHE A 247 -17.21 15.27 1.90
N VAL A 248 -16.12 15.36 1.16
CA VAL A 248 -15.67 14.30 0.23
C VAL A 248 -14.24 13.88 0.55
N VAL A 249 -14.00 12.58 0.65
CA VAL A 249 -12.64 12.05 0.74
C VAL A 249 -12.37 11.09 -0.40
N VAL A 250 -11.35 11.41 -1.21
CA VAL A 250 -10.96 10.61 -2.37
C VAL A 250 -9.80 9.70 -1.99
N CYS A 251 -10.06 8.39 -1.92
CA CYS A 251 -9.11 7.32 -1.58
C CYS A 251 -8.90 6.38 -2.77
N ALA A 252 -8.72 6.94 -3.98
CA ALA A 252 -8.65 6.20 -5.23
C ALA A 252 -7.20 5.94 -5.72
N CYS A 253 -6.22 5.92 -4.80
CA CYS A 253 -4.81 5.71 -5.10
C CYS A 253 -4.29 6.72 -6.14
N GLY A 254 -3.65 6.29 -7.26
CA GLY A 254 -3.18 7.18 -8.32
C GLY A 254 -4.29 8.00 -8.99
N HIS A 255 -5.51 7.49 -9.04
CA HIS A 255 -6.66 8.23 -9.57
C HIS A 255 -7.12 9.38 -8.65
N SER A 256 -6.72 9.40 -7.36
CA SER A 256 -6.98 10.54 -6.47
C SER A 256 -6.33 11.81 -7.00
N LEU A 257 -5.08 11.71 -7.51
CA LEU A 257 -4.40 12.86 -8.12
C LEU A 257 -5.12 13.32 -9.39
N MET A 258 -5.60 12.39 -10.24
CA MET A 258 -6.35 12.72 -11.44
C MET A 258 -7.64 13.50 -11.12
N ILE A 259 -8.37 13.06 -10.08
CA ILE A 259 -9.60 13.75 -9.65
C ILE A 259 -9.27 15.10 -9.05
N ALA A 260 -8.22 15.22 -8.24
CA ALA A 260 -7.75 16.48 -7.68
C ALA A 260 -7.39 17.50 -8.78
N GLN A 261 -6.60 17.09 -9.76
CA GLN A 261 -6.18 17.95 -10.88
C GLN A 261 -7.36 18.39 -11.75
N LYS A 262 -8.36 17.53 -11.95
CA LYS A 262 -9.61 17.90 -12.65
C LYS A 262 -10.38 19.00 -11.91
N MET A 263 -10.21 19.11 -10.59
CA MET A 263 -10.78 20.15 -9.73
C MET A 263 -9.81 21.32 -9.50
N ASN A 264 -8.71 21.42 -10.24
CA ASN A 264 -7.64 22.42 -10.12
C ASN A 264 -6.86 22.37 -8.78
N TYR A 265 -6.78 21.20 -8.13
CA TYR A 265 -5.96 20.97 -6.94
C TYR A 265 -4.78 20.06 -7.27
N GLY A 266 -3.63 20.25 -6.57
CA GLY A 266 -2.46 19.39 -6.74
C GLY A 266 -1.79 19.50 -8.12
N LEU A 267 -1.90 20.63 -8.81
CA LEU A 267 -1.30 20.89 -10.11
C LEU A 267 0.23 20.92 -10.05
N GLU A 268 0.78 21.16 -8.85
CA GLU A 268 2.21 21.10 -8.53
C GLU A 268 2.74 19.67 -8.47
N TYR A 269 1.87 18.66 -8.47
CA TYR A 269 2.28 17.26 -8.45
C TYR A 269 2.18 16.60 -9.83
N SER A 270 3.04 15.62 -10.03
CA SER A 270 2.97 14.61 -11.08
C SER A 270 3.09 13.23 -10.45
N CYS A 271 2.86 12.18 -11.22
CA CYS A 271 2.94 10.81 -10.75
C CYS A 271 4.01 10.03 -11.50
N LEU A 272 4.88 9.32 -10.74
CA LEU A 272 5.76 8.27 -11.24
C LEU A 272 5.19 6.91 -10.77
N PRO A 273 4.42 6.20 -11.62
CA PRO A 273 3.92 4.90 -11.24
C PRO A 273 5.03 3.85 -11.28
N VAL A 274 5.21 3.12 -10.21
CA VAL A 274 6.21 2.05 -10.09
C VAL A 274 5.52 0.73 -9.84
N ALA A 275 5.61 -0.17 -10.80
CA ALA A 275 5.07 -1.52 -10.72
C ALA A 275 6.07 -2.48 -10.08
N GLY A 276 5.56 -3.49 -9.37
CA GLY A 276 6.37 -4.58 -8.84
C GLY A 276 5.85 -5.93 -9.31
N SER A 277 6.74 -6.86 -9.61
CA SER A 277 6.47 -8.26 -9.93
C SER A 277 6.92 -9.16 -8.81
N PHE A 278 6.32 -10.35 -8.70
CA PHE A 278 6.66 -11.35 -7.72
C PHE A 278 6.99 -12.70 -8.36
N TYR A 279 7.70 -13.53 -7.61
CA TYR A 279 8.06 -14.91 -7.97
C TYR A 279 7.72 -15.83 -6.83
N PHE A 280 7.16 -16.99 -7.13
CA PHE A 280 6.94 -18.06 -6.16
C PHE A 280 8.06 -19.10 -6.17
N SER A 281 8.30 -19.64 -5.00
CA SER A 281 9.02 -20.88 -4.75
C SER A 281 8.16 -21.80 -3.87
N GLY A 282 8.60 -23.04 -3.66
CA GLY A 282 8.07 -23.88 -2.60
C GLY A 282 8.24 -23.25 -1.22
N ASN A 283 7.79 -23.90 -0.18
CA ASN A 283 7.95 -23.42 1.20
C ASN A 283 9.43 -23.47 1.61
N VAL A 284 10.14 -22.35 1.49
CA VAL A 284 11.59 -22.27 1.75
C VAL A 284 11.95 -21.30 2.89
N LEU A 285 10.99 -20.54 3.39
CA LEU A 285 11.15 -19.64 4.53
C LEU A 285 10.06 -19.89 5.58
N ASN A 286 10.44 -19.80 6.85
CA ASN A 286 9.53 -19.89 7.99
C ASN A 286 8.90 -18.55 8.34
N GLY A 287 9.58 -17.44 8.02
CA GLY A 287 9.16 -16.08 8.27
C GLY A 287 9.59 -15.13 7.16
N LYS A 288 9.51 -13.82 7.45
CA LYS A 288 9.88 -12.79 6.49
C LYS A 288 11.36 -12.50 6.53
N VAL A 289 12.04 -12.56 5.39
CA VAL A 289 13.46 -12.24 5.26
C VAL A 289 13.63 -11.11 4.24
N TYR A 290 14.04 -9.95 4.72
CA TYR A 290 14.28 -8.74 3.93
C TYR A 290 15.77 -8.56 3.69
N THR A 291 16.16 -8.11 2.52
CA THR A 291 17.54 -7.68 2.27
C THR A 291 17.72 -6.19 2.60
N ILE A 292 18.95 -5.77 2.85
CA ILE A 292 19.26 -4.36 3.09
C ILE A 292 18.90 -3.53 1.87
N GLN A 293 18.20 -2.44 2.11
CA GLN A 293 17.78 -1.51 1.09
C GLN A 293 18.92 -0.56 0.73
N ASN A 294 19.21 -0.42 -0.56
CA ASN A 294 20.21 0.54 -1.03
C ASN A 294 19.68 1.97 -0.80
N PRO A 295 20.36 2.83 -0.02
CA PRO A 295 19.89 4.20 0.24
C PRO A 295 19.76 5.07 -1.01
N ALA A 296 20.54 4.76 -2.06
CA ALA A 296 20.49 5.49 -3.35
C ALA A 296 19.24 5.14 -4.17
N LEU A 297 18.51 4.08 -3.81
CA LEU A 297 17.34 3.62 -4.55
C LEU A 297 16.06 3.86 -3.74
N PRO A 298 15.08 4.60 -4.27
CA PRO A 298 13.83 4.91 -3.56
C PRO A 298 12.83 3.75 -3.53
N PHE A 299 13.25 2.54 -3.91
CA PHE A 299 12.38 1.40 -4.09
C PHE A 299 12.67 0.29 -3.08
N ALA A 300 11.67 -0.56 -2.83
CA ALA A 300 11.81 -1.67 -1.89
C ALA A 300 12.90 -2.65 -2.32
N ALA A 301 13.67 -3.15 -1.35
CA ALA A 301 14.59 -4.25 -1.55
C ALA A 301 13.83 -5.56 -1.76
N VAL A 302 14.45 -6.51 -2.45
CA VAL A 302 13.90 -7.86 -2.60
C VAL A 302 13.83 -8.53 -1.22
N HIS A 303 12.71 -9.19 -0.96
CA HIS A 303 12.47 -9.96 0.24
C HIS A 303 11.76 -11.27 -0.11
N GLY A 304 11.77 -12.21 0.82
CA GLY A 304 11.03 -13.45 0.75
C GLY A 304 10.04 -13.55 1.90
N ASP A 305 8.81 -13.97 1.59
CA ASP A 305 7.73 -14.06 2.56
C ASP A 305 6.92 -15.35 2.37
N PRO A 306 6.52 -16.05 3.43
CA PRO A 306 5.42 -17.01 3.35
C PRO A 306 4.15 -16.30 2.85
N ASP A 307 3.54 -16.81 1.78
CA ASP A 307 2.37 -16.16 1.17
C ASP A 307 1.08 -16.53 1.93
N ILE A 308 0.25 -15.52 2.26
CA ILE A 308 -1.00 -15.75 3.02
C ILE A 308 -2.12 -16.29 2.13
N ILE A 309 -2.06 -16.07 0.81
CA ILE A 309 -3.06 -16.53 -0.16
C ILE A 309 -2.68 -17.93 -0.66
N GLU A 310 -1.46 -18.07 -1.18
CA GLU A 310 -0.91 -19.32 -1.71
C GLU A 310 -0.16 -20.07 -0.60
N LYS A 311 -0.93 -20.66 0.30
CA LYS A 311 -0.37 -21.39 1.45
C LYS A 311 0.65 -22.44 1.00
N GLY A 312 1.77 -22.54 1.73
CA GLY A 312 2.85 -23.46 1.42
C GLY A 312 3.79 -22.97 0.31
N LYS A 313 3.68 -21.71 -0.11
CA LYS A 313 4.63 -21.08 -1.02
C LYS A 313 5.36 -19.93 -0.34
N THR A 314 6.60 -19.72 -0.74
CA THR A 314 7.36 -18.51 -0.44
C THR A 314 7.31 -17.58 -1.65
N ARG A 315 6.94 -16.33 -1.43
CA ARG A 315 6.91 -15.29 -2.45
C ARG A 315 8.13 -14.39 -2.32
N PHE A 316 8.83 -14.18 -3.44
CA PHE A 316 9.98 -13.28 -3.55
C PHE A 316 9.65 -12.06 -4.39
N GLY A 317 10.13 -10.91 -4.00
CA GLY A 317 9.94 -9.64 -4.70
C GLY A 317 9.86 -8.47 -3.72
N PRO A 318 9.23 -7.35 -4.14
CA PRO A 318 8.88 -7.03 -5.51
C PRO A 318 10.08 -6.57 -6.35
N THR A 319 9.94 -6.62 -7.69
CA THR A 319 10.73 -5.80 -8.59
C THR A 319 10.23 -4.34 -8.54
N ALA A 320 10.90 -3.43 -9.23
CA ALA A 320 10.47 -2.02 -9.28
C ALA A 320 10.68 -1.45 -10.68
N LEU A 321 9.61 -1.48 -11.47
CA LEU A 321 9.57 -1.03 -12.85
C LEU A 321 8.74 0.25 -12.96
N PRO A 322 9.29 1.37 -13.50
CA PRO A 322 8.47 2.48 -13.95
C PRO A 322 7.50 2.01 -15.05
N LEU A 323 6.21 2.13 -14.83
CA LEU A 323 5.18 1.66 -15.73
C LEU A 323 4.16 2.77 -15.96
N PRO A 324 3.91 3.24 -17.20
CA PRO A 324 2.97 4.33 -17.48
C PRO A 324 1.49 3.90 -17.34
N LEU A 325 1.15 3.26 -16.23
CA LEU A 325 -0.20 2.80 -15.91
C LEU A 325 -0.52 3.12 -14.45
N LEU A 326 -1.78 3.42 -14.15
CA LEU A 326 -2.23 3.57 -12.75
C LEU A 326 -2.70 2.24 -12.14
N GLU A 327 -3.00 1.24 -12.96
CA GLU A 327 -3.27 -0.15 -12.58
C GLU A 327 -2.48 -1.09 -13.49
N ARG A 328 -1.75 -2.06 -12.94
CA ARG A 328 -0.76 -2.85 -13.65
C ARG A 328 -1.30 -3.53 -14.91
N ASP A 329 -2.34 -4.29 -14.81
CA ASP A 329 -2.86 -5.13 -15.92
C ASP A 329 -4.04 -4.48 -16.65
N ASN A 330 -4.19 -3.15 -16.51
CA ASN A 330 -5.29 -2.40 -17.10
C ASN A 330 -4.77 -1.31 -18.05
N MET A 331 -4.61 -1.67 -19.32
CA MET A 331 -4.11 -0.75 -20.35
C MET A 331 -4.98 0.50 -20.54
N ASN A 332 -6.25 0.48 -20.14
CA ASN A 332 -7.12 1.66 -20.22
C ASN A 332 -6.60 2.78 -19.29
N THR A 333 -5.85 2.44 -18.24
CA THR A 333 -5.27 3.41 -17.30
C THR A 333 -4.04 4.14 -17.84
N LEU A 334 -3.57 3.80 -19.06
CA LEU A 334 -2.56 4.59 -19.76
C LEU A 334 -3.07 6.03 -20.03
N VAL A 335 -4.32 6.15 -20.47
CA VAL A 335 -4.93 7.48 -20.71
C VAL A 335 -5.06 8.25 -19.40
N ASP A 336 -5.40 7.57 -18.31
CA ASP A 336 -5.51 8.21 -17.00
C ASP A 336 -4.13 8.61 -16.47
N PHE A 337 -3.09 7.78 -16.71
CA PHE A 337 -1.71 8.16 -16.41
C PHE A 337 -1.28 9.41 -17.17
N LEU A 338 -1.55 9.51 -18.48
CA LEU A 338 -1.18 10.68 -19.27
C LEU A 338 -1.82 11.97 -18.74
N LYS A 339 -3.02 11.90 -18.17
CA LYS A 339 -3.68 13.04 -17.51
C LYS A 339 -2.92 13.48 -16.25
N VAL A 340 -2.52 12.54 -15.37
CA VAL A 340 -1.82 12.86 -14.13
C VAL A 340 -0.33 13.15 -14.33
N TRP A 341 0.24 12.72 -15.44
CA TRP A 341 1.63 12.98 -15.75
C TRP A 341 1.91 14.47 -15.87
N ASN A 342 0.99 15.23 -16.47
CA ASN A 342 0.99 16.70 -16.51
C ASN A 342 2.41 17.28 -16.75
N PRO A 343 3.04 16.99 -17.94
CA PRO A 343 4.44 17.30 -18.19
C PRO A 343 4.71 18.78 -18.34
N ASP A 344 5.76 19.26 -17.69
CA ASP A 344 6.33 20.58 -17.83
C ASP A 344 7.85 20.53 -17.72
N LEU A 345 8.53 21.66 -17.92
CA LEU A 345 10.00 21.73 -17.86
C LEU A 345 10.55 21.29 -16.48
N SER A 346 9.81 21.53 -15.41
CA SER A 346 10.21 21.11 -14.05
C SER A 346 10.22 19.61 -13.91
N LEU A 347 9.21 18.92 -14.46
CA LEU A 347 9.13 17.46 -14.47
C LEU A 347 10.28 16.84 -15.28
N PHE A 348 10.60 17.40 -16.46
CA PHE A 348 11.75 16.93 -17.26
C PHE A 348 13.07 17.12 -16.51
N HIS A 349 13.21 18.20 -15.75
CA HIS A 349 14.38 18.40 -14.90
C HIS A 349 14.48 17.34 -13.78
N VAL A 350 13.36 16.97 -13.16
CA VAL A 350 13.34 15.88 -12.15
C VAL A 350 13.77 14.56 -12.78
N TYR A 351 13.19 14.18 -13.92
CA TYR A 351 13.61 12.96 -14.62
C TYR A 351 15.07 12.98 -15.05
N PHE A 352 15.56 14.11 -15.56
CA PHE A 352 16.97 14.26 -15.91
C PHE A 352 17.87 14.01 -14.69
N ASN A 353 17.55 14.60 -13.54
CA ASN A 353 18.31 14.40 -12.31
C ASN A 353 18.24 12.95 -11.78
N LEU A 354 17.07 12.30 -11.88
CA LEU A 354 16.92 10.90 -11.50
C LEU A 354 17.75 9.97 -12.40
N PHE A 355 17.76 10.20 -13.71
CA PHE A 355 18.46 9.32 -14.67
C PHE A 355 19.91 9.71 -14.93
N LYS A 356 20.35 10.90 -14.48
CA LYS A 356 21.78 11.27 -14.47
C LYS A 356 22.59 10.36 -13.54
N ASP A 357 21.99 9.85 -12.49
CA ASP A 357 22.62 8.85 -11.63
C ASP A 357 22.67 7.50 -12.36
N MET A 358 23.90 7.06 -12.70
CA MET A 358 24.13 5.79 -13.38
C MET A 358 23.69 4.59 -12.56
N THR A 359 23.63 4.69 -11.23
CA THR A 359 23.12 3.63 -10.35
C THR A 359 21.62 3.46 -10.56
N MET A 360 20.90 4.58 -10.59
CA MET A 360 19.45 4.61 -10.84
C MET A 360 19.13 4.12 -12.26
N LEU A 361 19.86 4.59 -13.26
CA LEU A 361 19.64 4.18 -14.65
C LEU A 361 19.86 2.67 -14.83
N LYS A 362 20.98 2.13 -14.32
CA LYS A 362 21.27 0.69 -14.34
C LYS A 362 20.18 -0.12 -13.61
N TYR A 363 19.70 0.39 -12.49
CA TYR A 363 18.62 -0.25 -11.72
C TYR A 363 17.32 -0.31 -12.52
N VAL A 364 16.90 0.79 -13.13
CA VAL A 364 15.69 0.84 -13.97
C VAL A 364 15.82 -0.08 -15.18
N CYS A 365 16.93 -0.01 -15.93
CA CYS A 365 17.18 -0.89 -17.07
C CYS A 365 17.15 -2.38 -16.67
N ARG A 366 17.73 -2.72 -15.52
CA ARG A 366 17.70 -4.09 -15.01
C ARG A 366 16.27 -4.54 -14.70
N ASN A 367 15.43 -3.68 -14.10
CA ASN A 367 14.05 -4.00 -13.81
C ASN A 367 13.19 -4.19 -15.07
N PHE A 368 13.49 -3.50 -16.17
CA PHE A 368 12.87 -3.79 -17.48
C PHE A 368 13.19 -5.20 -17.97
N LEU A 369 14.42 -5.69 -17.76
CA LEU A 369 14.81 -7.05 -18.15
C LEU A 369 14.06 -8.13 -17.35
N PHE A 370 13.58 -7.83 -16.14
CA PHE A 370 12.74 -8.76 -15.36
C PHE A 370 11.34 -8.98 -15.95
N GLU A 371 10.90 -8.15 -16.88
CA GLU A 371 9.62 -8.34 -17.58
C GLU A 371 9.76 -9.18 -18.86
N ILE A 372 11.00 -9.49 -19.28
CA ILE A 372 11.24 -10.32 -20.45
C ILE A 372 11.08 -11.79 -20.08
N PRO A 373 10.12 -12.53 -20.65
CA PRO A 373 9.94 -13.96 -20.41
C PRO A 373 11.26 -14.73 -20.63
N ILE A 374 11.50 -15.77 -19.85
CA ILE A 374 12.70 -16.59 -19.82
C ILE A 374 13.88 -15.90 -19.13
N LEU A 375 14.27 -14.68 -19.55
CA LEU A 375 15.39 -13.95 -18.92
C LEU A 375 15.08 -13.56 -17.48
N ASN A 376 13.83 -13.24 -17.20
CA ASN A 376 13.38 -12.79 -15.89
C ASN A 376 13.81 -13.71 -14.75
N LYS A 377 13.62 -15.02 -14.87
CA LYS A 377 13.98 -15.99 -13.83
C LYS A 377 15.49 -16.03 -13.58
N TYR A 378 16.30 -16.02 -14.65
CA TYR A 378 17.76 -16.08 -14.52
C TYR A 378 18.31 -14.83 -13.85
N LEU A 379 17.81 -13.66 -14.22
CA LEU A 379 18.24 -12.39 -13.66
C LEU A 379 17.77 -12.21 -12.22
N PHE A 380 16.51 -12.56 -11.92
CA PHE A 380 15.94 -12.41 -10.59
C PHE A 380 16.51 -13.44 -9.60
N LEU A 381 16.89 -14.62 -10.08
CA LEU A 381 17.54 -15.65 -9.25
C LEU A 381 18.76 -15.12 -8.50
N LYS A 382 19.53 -14.21 -9.12
CA LYS A 382 20.71 -13.62 -8.47
C LYS A 382 20.32 -12.86 -7.20
N ASP A 383 19.18 -12.17 -7.21
CA ASP A 383 18.69 -11.41 -6.04
C ASP A 383 18.14 -12.36 -4.98
N VAL A 384 17.39 -13.39 -5.40
CA VAL A 384 16.83 -14.38 -4.49
C VAL A 384 17.91 -15.21 -3.81
N ARG A 385 19.00 -15.53 -4.51
CA ARG A 385 20.16 -16.27 -3.94
C ARG A 385 20.90 -15.49 -2.85
N LYS A 386 20.71 -14.18 -2.78
CA LYS A 386 21.18 -13.42 -1.62
C LYS A 386 20.49 -13.89 -0.33
N ILE A 387 19.21 -14.28 -0.43
CA ILE A 387 18.41 -14.80 0.68
C ILE A 387 18.60 -16.32 0.80
N ILE A 388 18.31 -17.06 -0.27
CA ILE A 388 18.38 -18.54 -0.30
C ILE A 388 19.39 -18.99 -1.37
N PRO A 389 20.64 -19.26 -1.00
CA PRO A 389 21.71 -19.56 -1.95
C PRO A 389 21.48 -20.82 -2.81
N SER A 390 20.76 -21.81 -2.26
CA SER A 390 20.52 -23.12 -2.89
C SER A 390 19.48 -23.09 -4.02
N LEU A 391 18.68 -22.02 -4.17
CA LEU A 391 17.63 -21.97 -5.19
C LEU A 391 18.19 -21.97 -6.61
N THR A 392 17.45 -22.62 -7.49
CA THR A 392 17.72 -22.70 -8.93
C THR A 392 16.59 -22.07 -9.73
N THR A 393 16.77 -21.92 -11.04
CA THR A 393 15.72 -21.42 -11.93
C THR A 393 14.50 -22.33 -12.00
N ARG A 394 14.66 -23.62 -11.65
CA ARG A 394 13.55 -24.60 -11.60
C ARG A 394 12.63 -24.36 -10.40
N ASP A 395 13.19 -23.82 -9.33
CA ASP A 395 12.48 -23.59 -8.07
C ASP A 395 11.68 -22.29 -8.11
N LEU A 396 11.91 -21.41 -9.11
CA LEU A 396 11.23 -20.12 -9.23
C LEU A 396 10.18 -20.15 -10.34
N SER A 397 9.02 -19.61 -10.05
CA SER A 397 7.96 -19.34 -11.02
C SER A 397 7.52 -17.89 -10.96
N TYR A 398 7.43 -17.26 -12.13
CA TYR A 398 6.89 -15.89 -12.22
C TYR A 398 5.40 -15.88 -11.88
N CYS A 399 4.98 -14.96 -11.03
CA CYS A 399 3.59 -14.86 -10.57
C CYS A 399 2.76 -14.04 -11.58
N VAL A 400 2.17 -14.70 -12.56
CA VAL A 400 1.27 -14.03 -13.52
C VAL A 400 0.05 -13.45 -12.79
N GLY A 401 -0.28 -12.18 -13.06
CA GLY A 401 -1.40 -11.49 -12.41
C GLY A 401 -1.13 -11.06 -10.96
N TYR A 402 0.12 -11.12 -10.53
CA TYR A 402 0.57 -10.59 -9.23
C TYR A 402 1.39 -9.33 -9.43
N GLY A 403 1.21 -8.39 -8.54
CA GLY A 403 1.93 -7.13 -8.54
C GLY A 403 1.00 -5.93 -8.67
N GLY A 404 1.37 -4.84 -8.02
CA GLY A 404 0.61 -3.60 -8.02
C GLY A 404 1.44 -2.43 -8.54
N VAL A 405 0.75 -1.34 -8.77
CA VAL A 405 1.37 -0.05 -9.09
C VAL A 405 1.36 0.84 -7.84
N ARG A 406 2.52 1.40 -7.54
CA ARG A 406 2.69 2.40 -6.48
C ARG A 406 2.79 3.77 -7.14
N PRO A 407 1.78 4.64 -6.99
CA PRO A 407 1.83 5.99 -7.54
C PRO A 407 2.72 6.88 -6.67
N GLN A 408 4.01 6.98 -7.01
CA GLN A 408 4.91 7.90 -6.33
C GLN A 408 4.67 9.32 -6.83
N LEU A 409 4.51 10.26 -5.90
CA LEU A 409 4.34 11.65 -6.27
C LEU A 409 5.68 12.33 -6.58
N ILE A 410 5.69 13.15 -7.62
CA ILE A 410 6.75 14.10 -7.90
C ILE A 410 6.20 15.49 -7.60
N ASN A 411 6.87 16.21 -6.70
CA ASN A 411 6.57 17.63 -6.49
C ASN A 411 7.42 18.44 -7.46
N LYS A 412 6.77 19.11 -8.42
CA LYS A 412 7.40 19.89 -9.50
C LYS A 412 8.03 21.19 -9.00
N VAL A 413 7.49 21.77 -7.90
CA VAL A 413 8.01 22.99 -7.29
C VAL A 413 9.32 22.70 -6.56
N SER A 414 9.33 21.73 -5.64
CA SER A 414 10.53 21.32 -4.93
C SER A 414 11.48 20.46 -5.77
N LYS A 415 11.06 20.01 -6.97
CA LYS A 415 11.79 19.13 -7.88
C LYS A 415 12.26 17.83 -7.23
N LYS A 416 11.40 17.26 -6.37
CA LYS A 416 11.73 16.04 -5.60
C LYS A 416 10.67 14.96 -5.77
N LEU A 417 11.15 13.71 -5.74
CA LEU A 417 10.30 12.54 -5.58
C LEU A 417 9.85 12.45 -4.10
N ILE A 418 8.55 12.37 -3.88
CA ILE A 418 7.97 12.16 -2.55
C ILE A 418 7.86 10.66 -2.30
N LEU A 419 8.61 10.19 -1.31
CA LEU A 419 8.60 8.79 -0.90
C LEU A 419 7.63 8.59 0.26
N GLY A 420 6.59 7.83 0.01
CA GLY A 420 5.54 7.54 0.99
C GLY A 420 4.22 8.20 0.64
N GLU A 421 3.43 8.48 1.65
CA GLU A 421 2.05 8.95 1.50
C GLU A 421 1.98 10.42 1.11
N GLY A 422 1.05 10.73 0.21
CA GLY A 422 0.70 12.08 -0.18
C GLY A 422 -0.77 12.38 0.16
N LYS A 423 -1.01 13.56 0.68
CA LYS A 423 -2.34 14.10 0.92
C LYS A 423 -2.43 15.49 0.29
N ILE A 424 -3.46 15.71 -0.50
CA ILE A 424 -3.81 17.04 -0.99
C ILE A 424 -5.02 17.51 -0.20
N ASP A 425 -4.82 18.50 0.64
CA ASP A 425 -5.86 19.15 1.43
C ASP A 425 -5.92 20.65 1.04
N PRO A 426 -6.90 21.05 0.24
CA PRO A 426 -7.03 22.43 -0.19
C PRO A 426 -7.62 23.38 0.88
N GLY A 427 -7.83 22.91 2.11
CA GLY A 427 -8.48 23.69 3.16
C GLY A 427 -10.00 23.76 3.06
N LYS A 428 -10.60 23.05 2.10
CA LYS A 428 -12.04 22.94 1.88
C LYS A 428 -12.58 21.61 2.37
N ASN A 429 -13.87 21.37 2.24
CA ASN A 429 -14.50 20.11 2.65
C ASN A 429 -14.26 18.97 1.65
N ILE A 430 -13.02 18.89 1.14
CA ILE A 430 -12.55 17.80 0.29
C ILE A 430 -11.09 17.47 0.59
N ILE A 431 -10.74 16.18 0.58
CA ILE A 431 -9.37 15.67 0.77
C ILE A 431 -9.09 14.60 -0.30
N PHE A 432 -7.86 14.57 -0.82
CA PHE A 432 -7.41 13.55 -1.76
C PHE A 432 -6.21 12.81 -1.17
N ASN A 433 -6.38 11.50 -0.97
CA ASN A 433 -5.35 10.63 -0.42
C ASN A 433 -4.66 9.84 -1.53
N ILE A 434 -3.35 9.97 -1.62
CA ILE A 434 -2.48 9.18 -2.50
C ILE A 434 -1.54 8.41 -1.57
N THR A 435 -1.86 7.15 -1.28
CA THR A 435 -1.20 6.35 -0.24
C THR A 435 -0.45 5.16 -0.83
N PRO A 436 0.75 5.37 -1.44
CA PRO A 436 1.64 4.26 -1.76
C PRO A 436 2.17 3.58 -0.49
N SER A 437 2.96 2.51 -0.64
CA SER A 437 3.55 1.80 0.51
C SER A 437 4.29 2.75 1.46
N PRO A 438 4.06 2.67 2.79
CA PRO A 438 3.34 1.61 3.52
C PRO A 438 1.85 1.87 3.77
N GLY A 439 1.16 2.63 2.93
CA GLY A 439 -0.22 3.12 3.09
C GLY A 439 -1.26 2.09 3.56
N ALA A 440 -1.07 0.81 3.25
CA ALA A 440 -1.96 -0.23 3.74
C ALA A 440 -1.81 -0.47 5.25
N THR A 441 -0.58 -0.46 5.77
CA THR A 441 -0.32 -0.57 7.21
C THR A 441 -0.79 0.66 7.97
N THR A 442 -0.63 1.84 7.37
CA THR A 442 -0.92 3.13 8.02
C THR A 442 -2.37 3.56 7.86
N CYS A 443 -3.23 2.73 7.27
CA CYS A 443 -4.61 3.09 6.91
C CYS A 443 -5.45 3.62 8.07
N LEU A 444 -5.32 3.05 9.27
CA LEU A 444 -6.06 3.52 10.45
C LEU A 444 -5.51 4.85 10.99
N GLY A 445 -4.20 5.03 11.00
CA GLY A 445 -3.60 6.30 11.44
C GLY A 445 -3.93 7.46 10.49
N ASN A 446 -3.88 7.21 9.18
CA ASN A 446 -4.30 8.18 8.17
C ASN A 446 -5.80 8.47 8.24
N GLY A 447 -6.61 7.42 8.41
CA GLY A 447 -8.04 7.56 8.62
C GLY A 447 -8.40 8.35 9.87
N GLU A 448 -7.66 8.18 10.98
CA GLU A 448 -7.82 8.97 12.20
C GLU A 448 -7.51 10.46 11.95
N SER A 449 -6.44 10.74 11.22
CA SER A 449 -6.10 12.11 10.81
C SER A 449 -7.23 12.75 9.98
N ASP A 450 -7.74 12.02 8.97
CA ASP A 450 -8.84 12.49 8.15
C ASP A 450 -10.14 12.67 8.94
N MET A 451 -10.47 11.71 9.82
CA MET A 451 -11.62 11.78 10.71
C MET A 451 -11.62 13.05 11.57
N ASN A 452 -10.45 13.43 12.10
CA ASN A 452 -10.32 14.65 12.90
C ASN A 452 -10.59 15.90 12.04
N ILE A 453 -10.01 15.98 10.84
CA ILE A 453 -10.24 17.09 9.89
C ILE A 453 -11.72 17.19 9.50
N ILE A 454 -12.34 16.05 9.19
CA ILE A 454 -13.76 16.00 8.80
C ILE A 454 -14.65 16.50 9.93
N CYS A 455 -14.44 15.99 11.15
CA CYS A 455 -15.23 16.41 12.31
C CYS A 455 -15.01 17.90 12.65
N GLU A 456 -13.79 18.40 12.57
CA GLU A 456 -13.49 19.82 12.77
C GLU A 456 -14.26 20.70 11.77
N ARG A 457 -14.19 20.40 10.47
CA ARG A 457 -14.83 21.21 9.41
C ARG A 457 -16.36 21.05 9.36
N LEU A 458 -16.89 19.93 9.78
CA LEU A 458 -18.34 19.69 9.84
C LEU A 458 -18.98 20.04 11.20
N ASN A 459 -18.21 20.55 12.16
CA ASN A 459 -18.63 20.74 13.56
C ASN A 459 -19.18 19.41 14.18
N GLY A 460 -18.58 18.29 13.79
CA GLY A 460 -18.84 17.00 14.35
C GLY A 460 -17.98 16.72 15.59
N THR A 461 -18.27 15.61 16.28
CA THR A 461 -17.51 15.19 17.44
C THR A 461 -16.90 13.81 17.23
N VAL A 462 -15.71 13.60 17.79
CA VAL A 462 -15.02 12.31 17.83
C VAL A 462 -15.08 11.78 19.26
N ASP A 463 -15.52 10.54 19.43
CA ASP A 463 -15.44 9.82 20.71
C ASP A 463 -13.97 9.39 20.97
N ARG A 464 -13.16 10.34 21.42
CA ARG A 464 -11.73 10.13 21.69
C ARG A 464 -11.45 9.05 22.74
N PRO A 465 -12.24 8.93 23.85
CA PRO A 465 -12.10 7.82 24.79
C PRO A 465 -12.27 6.46 24.12
N ALA A 466 -13.31 6.29 23.26
CA ALA A 466 -13.51 5.05 22.54
C ALA A 466 -12.40 4.74 21.53
N VAL A 467 -11.91 5.75 20.76
CA VAL A 467 -10.75 5.60 19.87
C VAL A 467 -9.53 5.15 20.67
N ARG A 468 -9.23 5.82 21.78
CA ARG A 468 -8.08 5.49 22.62
C ARG A 468 -8.18 4.08 23.18
N LYS A 469 -9.32 3.72 23.72
CA LYS A 469 -9.55 2.37 24.25
C LYS A 469 -9.43 1.30 23.17
N PHE A 470 -9.98 1.53 21.99
CA PHE A 470 -10.05 0.51 20.94
C PHE A 470 -8.76 0.40 20.12
N LEU A 471 -8.12 1.51 19.76
CA LEU A 471 -6.96 1.50 18.85
C LEU A 471 -5.61 1.65 19.57
N TYR A 472 -5.56 2.26 20.76
CA TYR A 472 -4.30 2.52 21.46
C TYR A 472 -4.09 1.69 22.72
N GLN A 473 -5.17 1.17 23.33
CA GLN A 473 -5.12 0.37 24.55
C GLN A 473 -5.66 -1.06 24.32
N GLY A 474 -5.57 -1.54 23.07
CA GLY A 474 -6.02 -2.89 22.72
C GLY A 474 -5.13 -3.99 23.30
N ASP A 475 -5.54 -5.25 23.09
CA ASP A 475 -4.87 -6.45 23.62
C ASP A 475 -3.52 -6.78 22.95
N TYR A 476 -3.10 -6.05 21.94
CA TYR A 476 -1.76 -6.20 21.39
C TYR A 476 -0.76 -5.63 22.40
N PRO A 477 0.22 -6.42 22.86
CA PRO A 477 1.15 -5.97 23.88
C PRO A 477 1.91 -4.74 23.41
N VAL A 478 1.53 -3.59 23.95
CA VAL A 478 2.12 -2.28 23.64
C VAL A 478 3.26 -2.02 24.64
N ASP A 479 4.22 -2.94 24.72
CA ASP A 479 5.44 -2.74 25.52
C ASP A 479 6.37 -1.65 24.97
N TYR A 480 5.84 -0.80 24.08
CA TYR A 480 6.64 0.09 23.23
C TYR A 480 6.23 1.57 23.30
N LEU A 481 5.27 1.92 24.14
CA LEU A 481 4.88 3.33 24.40
C LEU A 481 5.74 3.96 25.46
#